data_847dfa80a5d90737c764d4158eaaa46d
#
_entry.id   847dfa80a5d90737c764d4158eaaa46d
#
_cell.length_a   1.000
_cell.length_b   1.000
_cell.length_c   1.000
_cell.angle_alpha   90.00
_cell.angle_beta   90.00
_cell.angle_gamma   90.00
#
_symmetry.space_group_name_H-M   'P 1'
#
loop_
_entity.id
_entity.type
_entity.pdbx_description
1 polymer ?
#
loop_
_entity_poly.entity_id
_entity_poly.type
_entity_poly.pdbx_seq_one_letter_code
_entity_poly.pdbx_strand_id
1 'polypeptide(L)'
;TNRIIIPSYDGDGQLNFFVGRDIFESKMKYRNSPTQKDIIGFDLFINWDEPIVLCEGPFDAIAIKRNAIPLFGKTILPKLKRKIIEKKVKTIYISLDTDAIVDAMKMVENFMNHNIDVYFVKLTEKDPSDLGFEKVTELLKETNKTKFSDLMRMRLNGRTKKYMEI
;
A
#
# COMPACT_ATOMS: atom_id res chain seq x y z
N THR A 1 8.24 0.18 27.78
CA THR A 1 8.51 -0.43 26.47
C THR A 1 8.80 0.68 25.47
N ASN A 2 10.02 0.70 24.95
CA ASN A 2 10.51 1.76 24.06
C ASN A 2 9.98 1.51 22.65
N ARG A 3 8.92 2.22 22.27
CA ARG A 3 8.29 2.11 20.94
C ARG A 3 8.11 3.47 20.29
N ILE A 4 8.39 3.53 18.99
CA ILE A 4 7.96 4.65 18.16
C ILE A 4 6.47 4.43 17.90
N ILE A 5 5.64 5.42 18.23
CA ILE A 5 4.20 5.40 17.95
C ILE A 5 3.92 6.25 16.72
N ILE A 6 3.29 5.65 15.73
CA ILE A 6 2.83 6.34 14.51
C ILE A 6 1.30 6.37 14.57
N PRO A 7 0.70 7.53 14.85
CA PRO A 7 -0.75 7.70 14.86
C PRO A 7 -1.29 7.84 13.43
N SER A 8 -2.51 7.39 13.23
CA SER A 8 -3.31 7.62 12.03
C SER A 8 -4.60 8.31 12.43
N TYR A 9 -4.99 9.32 11.68
CA TYR A 9 -6.19 10.10 11.90
C TYR A 9 -7.14 9.97 10.72
N ASP A 10 -8.45 10.01 10.98
CA ASP A 10 -9.47 10.09 9.94
C ASP A 10 -9.57 11.49 9.35
N GLY A 11 -10.46 11.68 8.35
CA GLY A 11 -10.65 12.97 7.69
C GLY A 11 -11.18 14.10 8.59
N ASP A 12 -11.73 13.76 9.76
CA ASP A 12 -12.23 14.71 10.76
C ASP A 12 -11.19 15.01 11.86
N GLY A 13 -9.99 14.44 11.75
CA GLY A 13 -8.89 14.64 12.70
C GLY A 13 -9.00 13.77 13.96
N GLN A 14 -9.87 12.74 13.96
CA GLN A 14 -9.98 11.81 15.08
C GLN A 14 -8.97 10.68 14.93
N LEU A 15 -8.30 10.30 16.03
CA LEU A 15 -7.39 9.16 16.05
C LEU A 15 -8.17 7.87 15.72
N ASN A 16 -7.88 7.27 14.56
CA ASN A 16 -8.55 6.06 14.10
C ASN A 16 -7.71 4.78 14.27
N PHE A 17 -6.37 4.93 14.30
CA PHE A 17 -5.44 3.81 14.47
C PHE A 17 -4.09 4.28 14.98
N PHE A 18 -3.27 3.37 15.48
CA PHE A 18 -1.84 3.62 15.68
C PHE A 18 -1.04 2.32 15.51
N VAL A 19 0.22 2.49 15.11
CA VAL A 19 1.22 1.42 15.08
C VAL A 19 2.34 1.77 16.05
N GLY A 20 2.68 0.84 16.93
CA GLY A 20 3.84 0.96 17.80
C GLY A 20 4.95 0.00 17.37
N ARG A 21 6.06 0.53 16.84
CA ARG A 21 7.25 -0.26 16.46
C ARG A 21 8.27 -0.23 17.58
N ASP A 22 8.74 -1.40 18.00
CA ASP A 22 9.83 -1.50 18.97
C ASP A 22 11.12 -0.93 18.35
N ILE A 23 11.85 -0.13 19.13
CA ILE A 23 13.14 0.43 18.72
C ILE A 23 14.30 -0.53 19.02
N PHE A 24 14.05 -1.59 19.77
CA PHE A 24 14.98 -2.66 20.06
C PHE A 24 14.52 -3.96 19.40
N GLU A 25 15.41 -4.91 19.23
CA GLU A 25 15.06 -6.26 18.80
C GLU A 25 14.25 -6.98 19.88
N SER A 26 12.94 -7.11 19.66
CA SER A 26 12.04 -7.83 20.53
C SER A 26 11.23 -8.87 19.76
N LYS A 27 10.76 -9.89 20.46
CA LYS A 27 9.88 -10.92 19.88
C LYS A 27 8.58 -10.32 19.29
N MET A 28 8.17 -9.13 19.76
CA MET A 28 6.99 -8.41 19.31
C MET A 28 7.38 -7.08 18.65
N LYS A 29 7.89 -7.17 17.42
CA LYS A 29 8.36 -6.02 16.63
C LYS A 29 7.29 -4.91 16.50
N TYR A 30 6.03 -5.28 16.30
CA TYR A 30 4.91 -4.36 16.14
C TYR A 30 3.83 -4.59 17.21
N ARG A 31 3.25 -3.51 17.71
CA ARG A 31 2.07 -3.51 18.57
C ARG A 31 1.11 -2.44 18.05
N ASN A 32 -0.02 -2.88 17.51
CA ASN A 32 -1.00 -2.01 16.89
C ASN A 32 -2.13 -1.67 17.85
N SER A 33 -2.90 -0.64 17.51
CA SER A 33 -4.17 -0.33 18.14
C SER A 33 -5.06 -1.58 18.23
N PRO A 34 -5.77 -1.81 19.33
CA PRO A 34 -6.73 -2.92 19.46
C PRO A 34 -8.02 -2.72 18.67
N THR A 35 -8.17 -1.58 17.98
CA THR A 35 -9.35 -1.26 17.17
C THR A 35 -9.41 -2.08 15.88
N GLN A 36 -10.60 -2.17 15.28
CA GLN A 36 -10.77 -2.80 13.97
C GLN A 36 -9.91 -2.09 12.91
N LYS A 37 -9.34 -2.87 11.98
CA LYS A 37 -8.49 -2.34 10.91
C LYS A 37 -9.25 -1.75 9.72
N ASP A 38 -10.59 -1.90 9.65
CA ASP A 38 -11.37 -1.31 8.54
C ASP A 38 -11.48 0.22 8.69
N ILE A 39 -10.33 0.84 8.59
CA ILE A 39 -10.12 2.29 8.63
C ILE A 39 -9.38 2.74 7.37
N ILE A 40 -9.28 4.04 7.18
CA ILE A 40 -8.43 4.64 6.14
C ILE A 40 -7.18 5.18 6.82
N GLY A 41 -6.02 4.62 6.45
CA GLY A 41 -4.75 5.06 6.99
C GLY A 41 -4.40 6.47 6.54
N PHE A 42 -4.02 7.34 7.47
CA PHE A 42 -3.59 8.72 7.21
C PHE A 42 -4.60 9.60 6.45
N ASP A 43 -5.90 9.27 6.53
CA ASP A 43 -6.99 9.94 5.77
C ASP A 43 -6.96 11.48 5.89
N LEU A 44 -6.61 11.99 7.08
CA LEU A 44 -6.47 13.45 7.33
C LEU A 44 -5.49 14.14 6.35
N PHE A 45 -4.48 13.41 5.89
CA PHE A 45 -3.39 13.96 5.07
C PHE A 45 -3.55 13.63 3.58
N ILE A 46 -4.63 12.94 3.18
CA ILE A 46 -4.83 12.50 1.80
C ILE A 46 -5.58 13.56 0.99
N ASN A 47 -4.95 13.99 -0.10
CA ASN A 47 -5.63 14.75 -1.14
C ASN A 47 -6.29 13.78 -2.12
N TRP A 48 -7.61 13.65 -2.04
CA TRP A 48 -8.38 12.71 -2.85
C TRP A 48 -8.51 13.11 -4.33
N ASP A 49 -8.13 14.34 -4.70
CA ASP A 49 -8.14 14.84 -6.08
C ASP A 49 -6.83 14.54 -6.82
N GLU A 50 -5.81 14.08 -6.10
CA GLU A 50 -4.50 13.72 -6.63
C GLU A 50 -4.30 12.20 -6.72
N PRO A 51 -3.34 11.71 -7.54
CA PRO A 51 -2.96 10.30 -7.53
C PRO A 51 -2.60 9.82 -6.11
N ILE A 52 -3.10 8.64 -5.74
CA ILE A 52 -2.79 8.02 -4.45
C ILE A 52 -1.82 6.87 -4.59
N VAL A 53 -1.02 6.63 -3.56
CA VAL A 53 -0.12 5.48 -3.47
C VAL A 53 -0.59 4.57 -2.35
N LEU A 54 -0.90 3.32 -2.64
CA LEU A 54 -1.22 2.30 -1.65
C LEU A 54 0.05 1.54 -1.28
N CYS A 55 0.36 1.44 0.01
CA CYS A 55 1.51 0.72 0.52
C CYS A 55 1.13 -0.15 1.73
N GLU A 56 2.01 -1.06 2.15
CA GLU A 56 1.68 -2.03 3.19
C GLU A 56 1.63 -1.38 4.59
N GLY A 57 2.64 -0.61 4.94
CA GLY A 57 2.82 -0.11 6.29
C GLY A 57 2.97 1.41 6.42
N PRO A 58 2.90 1.93 7.64
CA PRO A 58 3.03 3.38 7.87
C PRO A 58 4.46 3.89 7.62
N PHE A 59 5.48 3.06 7.79
CA PHE A 59 6.87 3.45 7.48
C PHE A 59 7.06 3.62 5.97
N ASP A 60 6.40 2.77 5.16
CA ASP A 60 6.42 2.89 3.70
C ASP A 60 5.73 4.18 3.26
N ALA A 61 4.57 4.49 3.84
CA ALA A 61 3.87 5.74 3.57
C ALA A 61 4.71 6.97 3.92
N ILE A 62 5.44 6.93 5.05
CA ILE A 62 6.36 7.97 5.46
C ILE A 62 7.54 8.10 4.48
N ALA A 63 8.10 6.98 4.02
CA ALA A 63 9.19 6.98 3.04
C ALA A 63 8.74 7.50 1.67
N ILE A 64 7.52 7.15 1.23
CA ILE A 64 6.92 7.62 -0.03
C ILE A 64 6.64 9.12 0.02
N LYS A 65 6.16 9.66 1.15
CA LYS A 65 5.81 11.08 1.39
C LYS A 65 4.77 11.69 0.44
N ARG A 66 4.28 10.96 -0.54
CA ARG A 66 3.40 11.46 -1.61
C ARG A 66 2.06 10.82 -1.50
N ASN A 67 1.08 11.49 -0.93
CA ASN A 67 -0.32 11.05 -0.94
C ASN A 67 -0.47 9.53 -0.73
N ALA A 68 0.28 9.00 0.26
CA ALA A 68 0.41 7.57 0.49
C ALA A 68 -0.52 7.08 1.60
N ILE A 69 -1.24 6.00 1.32
CA ILE A 69 -2.19 5.37 2.24
C ILE A 69 -1.64 4.03 2.68
N PRO A 70 -1.27 3.85 3.96
CA PRO A 70 -0.90 2.54 4.49
C PRO A 70 -2.14 1.67 4.68
N LEU A 71 -2.05 0.43 4.18
CA LEU A 71 -3.13 -0.56 4.30
C LEU A 71 -3.13 -1.24 5.67
N PHE A 72 -2.06 -1.10 6.45
CA PHE A 72 -1.80 -1.86 7.69
C PHE A 72 -1.89 -3.38 7.50
N GLY A 73 -1.53 -3.84 6.32
CA GLY A 73 -1.53 -5.22 5.84
C GLY A 73 -1.46 -5.28 4.32
N LYS A 74 -1.68 -6.47 3.75
CA LYS A 74 -1.50 -6.74 2.31
C LYS A 74 -2.75 -6.55 1.47
N THR A 75 -3.90 -6.31 2.09
CA THR A 75 -5.20 -6.26 1.40
C THR A 75 -5.92 -4.95 1.67
N ILE A 76 -6.60 -4.45 0.65
CA ILE A 76 -7.48 -3.29 0.81
C ILE A 76 -8.78 -3.70 1.50
N LEU A 77 -9.17 -2.93 2.52
CA LEU A 77 -10.40 -3.16 3.27
C LEU A 77 -11.58 -2.35 2.69
N PRO A 78 -12.83 -2.77 2.98
CA PRO A 78 -14.03 -2.21 2.35
C PRO A 78 -14.19 -0.70 2.46
N LYS A 79 -13.87 -0.13 3.62
CA LYS A 79 -14.01 1.32 3.88
C LYS A 79 -13.13 2.14 2.94
N LEU A 80 -11.85 1.78 2.81
CA LEU A 80 -10.92 2.47 1.90
C LEU A 80 -11.34 2.29 0.44
N LYS A 81 -11.67 1.06 0.02
CA LYS A 81 -12.13 0.80 -1.34
C LYS A 81 -13.35 1.64 -1.71
N ARG A 82 -14.33 1.73 -0.83
CA ARG A 82 -15.54 2.54 -1.02
C ARG A 82 -15.19 4.02 -1.16
N LYS A 83 -14.35 4.56 -0.27
CA LYS A 83 -13.91 5.96 -0.31
C LYS A 83 -13.23 6.32 -1.62
N ILE A 84 -12.34 5.45 -2.13
CA ILE A 84 -11.67 5.63 -3.43
C ILE A 84 -12.68 5.78 -4.57
N ILE A 85 -13.71 4.93 -4.59
CA ILE A 85 -14.75 4.95 -5.61
C ILE A 85 -15.63 6.20 -5.46
N GLU A 86 -16.08 6.52 -4.25
CA GLU A 86 -16.90 7.70 -3.95
C GLU A 86 -16.20 9.01 -4.31
N LYS A 87 -14.91 9.09 -4.03
CA LYS A 87 -14.05 10.25 -4.36
C LYS A 87 -13.65 10.30 -5.84
N LYS A 88 -14.05 9.29 -6.64
CA LYS A 88 -13.74 9.19 -8.08
C LYS A 88 -12.24 9.34 -8.37
N VAL A 89 -11.41 8.72 -7.52
CA VAL A 89 -9.96 8.71 -7.71
C VAL A 89 -9.64 8.17 -9.10
N LYS A 90 -8.82 8.89 -9.85
CA LYS A 90 -8.51 8.54 -11.25
C LYS A 90 -7.27 7.65 -11.37
N THR A 91 -6.32 7.81 -10.46
CA THR A 91 -4.99 7.19 -10.59
C THR A 91 -4.54 6.61 -9.26
N ILE A 92 -4.12 5.35 -9.27
CA ILE A 92 -3.63 4.63 -8.10
C ILE A 92 -2.28 3.97 -8.44
N TYR A 93 -1.29 4.22 -7.60
CA TYR A 93 -0.05 3.45 -7.55
C TYR A 93 -0.17 2.38 -6.48
N ILE A 94 0.23 1.13 -6.80
CA ILE A 94 0.26 0.02 -5.85
C ILE A 94 1.72 -0.33 -5.60
N SER A 95 2.20 -0.05 -4.39
CA SER A 95 3.59 -0.26 -3.95
C SER A 95 3.58 -1.12 -2.68
N LEU A 96 3.37 -2.43 -2.85
CA LEU A 96 3.41 -3.41 -1.77
C LEU A 96 4.75 -4.13 -1.74
N ASP A 97 5.04 -4.76 -0.61
CA ASP A 97 6.24 -5.57 -0.43
C ASP A 97 6.35 -6.67 -1.50
N THR A 98 7.56 -7.08 -1.81
CA THR A 98 7.82 -8.03 -2.91
C THR A 98 7.17 -9.41 -2.70
N ASP A 99 6.84 -9.78 -1.47
CA ASP A 99 6.15 -11.02 -1.14
C ASP A 99 4.60 -10.92 -1.24
N ALA A 100 4.05 -9.70 -1.43
CA ALA A 100 2.61 -9.43 -1.52
C ALA A 100 2.09 -9.35 -2.97
N ILE A 101 2.81 -9.92 -3.93
CA ILE A 101 2.51 -9.78 -5.38
C ILE A 101 1.10 -10.29 -5.75
N VAL A 102 0.64 -11.37 -5.11
CA VAL A 102 -0.70 -11.95 -5.38
C VAL A 102 -1.81 -11.00 -4.92
N ASP A 103 -1.63 -10.36 -3.76
CA ASP A 103 -2.60 -9.41 -3.22
C ASP A 103 -2.58 -8.11 -4.03
N ALA A 104 -1.41 -7.65 -4.44
CA ALA A 104 -1.26 -6.52 -5.36
C ALA A 104 -2.00 -6.77 -6.69
N MET A 105 -1.87 -7.96 -7.29
CA MET A 105 -2.57 -8.32 -8.52
C MET A 105 -4.10 -8.28 -8.38
N LYS A 106 -4.63 -8.75 -7.25
CA LYS A 106 -6.07 -8.66 -6.97
C LYS A 106 -6.54 -7.21 -6.88
N MET A 107 -5.73 -6.34 -6.26
CA MET A 107 -6.04 -4.91 -6.19
C MET A 107 -5.99 -4.25 -7.57
N VAL A 108 -4.95 -4.54 -8.37
CA VAL A 108 -4.83 -4.05 -9.76
C VAL A 108 -6.08 -4.38 -10.55
N GLU A 109 -6.47 -5.67 -10.59
CA GLU A 109 -7.66 -6.12 -11.32
C GLU A 109 -8.94 -5.43 -10.82
N ASN A 110 -9.09 -5.33 -9.51
CA ASN A 110 -10.25 -4.71 -8.90
C ASN A 110 -10.41 -3.25 -9.31
N PHE A 111 -9.34 -2.46 -9.25
CA PHE A 111 -9.41 -1.05 -9.61
C PHE A 111 -9.52 -0.82 -11.12
N MET A 112 -8.89 -1.64 -11.95
CA MET A 112 -9.08 -1.59 -13.40
C MET A 112 -10.54 -1.82 -13.79
N ASN A 113 -11.25 -2.74 -13.11
CA ASN A 113 -12.67 -2.98 -13.33
C ASN A 113 -13.57 -1.79 -12.92
N HIS A 114 -13.04 -0.83 -12.16
CA HIS A 114 -13.71 0.42 -11.80
C HIS A 114 -13.24 1.61 -12.67
N ASN A 115 -12.57 1.35 -13.81
CA ASN A 115 -12.02 2.36 -14.72
C ASN A 115 -11.01 3.31 -14.04
N ILE A 116 -10.26 2.82 -13.06
CA ILE A 116 -9.18 3.54 -12.42
C ILE A 116 -7.86 3.19 -13.11
N ASP A 117 -7.04 4.18 -13.39
CA ASP A 117 -5.70 4.00 -13.93
C ASP A 117 -4.78 3.45 -12.84
N VAL A 118 -4.30 2.24 -13.02
CA VAL A 118 -3.47 1.56 -12.03
C VAL A 118 -2.04 1.44 -12.51
N TYR A 119 -1.11 1.75 -11.60
CA TYR A 119 0.33 1.65 -11.78
C TYR A 119 0.89 0.69 -10.75
N PHE A 120 1.33 -0.48 -11.19
CA PHE A 120 1.97 -1.45 -10.30
C PHE A 120 3.46 -1.16 -10.19
N VAL A 121 3.90 -0.71 -9.02
CA VAL A 121 5.29 -0.34 -8.74
C VAL A 121 6.09 -1.59 -8.40
N LYS A 122 7.06 -1.95 -9.24
CA LYS A 122 7.98 -3.06 -8.97
C LYS A 122 9.12 -2.54 -8.12
N LEU A 123 9.14 -2.95 -6.85
CA LEU A 123 10.24 -2.61 -5.95
C LEU A 123 11.49 -3.40 -6.32
N THR A 124 12.66 -2.76 -6.21
CA THR A 124 13.98 -3.38 -6.36
C THR A 124 14.53 -3.88 -5.02
N GLU A 125 13.99 -3.37 -3.93
CA GLU A 125 14.25 -3.80 -2.55
C GLU A 125 12.99 -4.43 -1.96
N LYS A 126 13.08 -4.86 -0.71
CA LYS A 126 12.00 -5.54 -0.01
C LYS A 126 10.73 -4.69 0.09
N ASP A 127 10.88 -3.46 0.53
CA ASP A 127 9.79 -2.53 0.76
C ASP A 127 10.19 -1.07 0.44
N PRO A 128 9.23 -0.12 0.35
CA PRO A 128 9.52 1.29 0.07
C PRO A 128 10.38 1.96 1.13
N SER A 129 10.30 1.53 2.39
CA SER A 129 11.08 2.14 3.47
C SER A 129 12.58 1.81 3.37
N ASP A 130 12.92 0.65 2.83
CA ASP A 130 14.30 0.24 2.54
C ASP A 130 14.91 1.03 1.37
N LEU A 131 14.09 1.41 0.38
CA LEU A 131 14.52 2.23 -0.76
C LEU A 131 14.79 3.69 -0.41
N GLY A 132 13.96 4.25 0.46
CA GLY A 132 13.96 5.68 0.80
C GLY A 132 13.30 6.58 -0.25
N PHE A 133 13.09 7.85 0.11
CA PHE A 133 12.26 8.79 -0.64
C PHE A 133 12.70 9.04 -2.08
N GLU A 134 13.99 9.23 -2.32
CA GLU A 134 14.51 9.59 -3.65
C GLU A 134 14.27 8.47 -4.64
N LYS A 135 14.70 7.25 -4.31
CA LYS A 135 14.54 6.08 -5.19
C LYS A 135 13.07 5.72 -5.41
N VAL A 136 12.24 5.79 -4.37
CA VAL A 136 10.79 5.57 -4.52
C VAL A 136 10.17 6.61 -5.45
N THR A 137 10.60 7.88 -5.34
CA THR A 137 10.13 8.95 -6.23
C THR A 137 10.48 8.68 -7.70
N GLU A 138 11.69 8.21 -7.98
CA GLU A 138 12.13 7.83 -9.32
C GLU A 138 11.31 6.65 -9.84
N LEU A 139 11.15 5.59 -9.05
CA LEU A 139 10.34 4.45 -9.43
C LEU A 139 8.89 4.81 -9.74
N LEU A 140 8.27 5.70 -8.96
CA LEU A 140 6.90 6.17 -9.23
C LEU A 140 6.81 6.90 -10.59
N LYS A 141 7.82 7.73 -10.91
CA LYS A 141 7.88 8.45 -12.19
C LYS A 141 8.09 7.53 -13.40
N GLU A 142 8.90 6.50 -13.24
CA GLU A 142 9.27 5.54 -14.29
C GLU A 142 8.23 4.43 -14.47
N THR A 143 7.35 4.23 -13.48
CA THR A 143 6.34 3.18 -13.54
C THR A 143 5.29 3.49 -14.61
N ASN A 144 5.11 2.55 -15.54
CA ASN A 144 4.10 2.66 -16.58
C ASN A 144 2.73 2.18 -16.10
N LYS A 145 1.66 2.72 -16.70
CA LYS A 145 0.29 2.26 -16.46
C LYS A 145 0.19 0.77 -16.75
N THR A 146 -0.35 0.03 -15.79
CA THR A 146 -0.52 -1.42 -15.88
C THR A 146 -1.62 -1.75 -16.89
N LYS A 147 -1.30 -2.60 -17.86
CA LYS A 147 -2.27 -3.11 -18.86
C LYS A 147 -2.80 -4.47 -18.42
N PHE A 148 -3.96 -4.86 -18.94
CA PHE A 148 -4.52 -6.19 -18.68
C PHE A 148 -3.56 -7.32 -19.11
N SER A 149 -2.82 -7.13 -20.20
CA SER A 149 -1.78 -8.06 -20.64
C SER A 149 -0.67 -8.27 -19.61
N ASP A 150 -0.31 -7.21 -18.87
CA ASP A 150 0.71 -7.30 -17.82
C ASP A 150 0.18 -8.11 -16.63
N LEU A 151 -1.07 -7.90 -16.26
CA LEU A 151 -1.76 -8.68 -15.22
C LEU A 151 -1.80 -10.17 -15.58
N MET A 152 -2.14 -10.50 -16.84
CA MET A 152 -2.16 -11.90 -17.31
C MET A 152 -0.75 -12.53 -17.28
N ARG A 153 0.26 -11.79 -17.72
CA ARG A 153 1.66 -12.26 -17.68
C ARG A 153 2.12 -12.52 -16.24
N MET A 154 1.80 -11.64 -15.30
CA MET A 154 2.11 -11.82 -13.87
C MET A 154 1.45 -13.08 -13.30
N ARG A 155 0.16 -13.32 -13.65
CA ARG A 155 -0.56 -14.54 -13.22
C ARG A 155 0.06 -15.82 -13.74
N LEU A 156 0.49 -15.84 -15.00
CA LEU A 156 1.16 -16.99 -15.61
C LEU A 156 2.49 -17.27 -14.91
N ASN A 157 3.32 -16.25 -14.72
CA ASN A 157 4.61 -16.38 -14.03
C ASN A 157 4.46 -16.82 -12.57
N GLY A 158 3.45 -16.34 -11.84
CA GLY A 158 3.17 -16.74 -10.47
C GLY A 158 2.72 -18.21 -10.37
N ARG A 159 1.99 -18.72 -11.37
CA ARG A 159 1.62 -20.15 -11.45
C ARG A 159 2.83 -21.02 -11.73
N THR A 160 3.71 -20.62 -12.65
CA THR A 160 4.90 -21.39 -13.03
C THR A 160 5.86 -21.57 -11.85
N LYS A 161 6.08 -20.54 -11.01
CA LYS A 161 6.89 -20.67 -9.79
C LYS A 161 6.32 -21.71 -8.82
N LYS A 162 5.00 -21.78 -8.65
CA LYS A 162 4.36 -22.75 -7.76
C LYS A 162 4.49 -24.21 -8.21
N TYR A 163 4.76 -24.46 -9.49
CA TYR A 163 5.00 -25.80 -10.04
C TYR A 163 6.49 -26.17 -10.11
N MET A 164 7.40 -25.21 -9.89
CA MET A 164 8.86 -25.48 -9.85
C MET A 164 9.39 -25.72 -8.43
N GLU A 165 8.56 -25.50 -7.40
CA GLU A 165 8.90 -25.72 -5.98
C GLU A 165 8.33 -27.06 -5.45
N ILE A 166 7.88 -27.97 -6.33
CA ILE A 166 7.53 -29.36 -6.05
C ILE A 166 8.58 -30.25 -6.72
#